data_02e7e5aa8d6a90d6166d9175cb7825ca
#
_entry.id   02e7e5aa8d6a90d6166d9175cb7825ca
#
_cell.length_a   1.000
_cell.length_b   1.000
_cell.length_c   1.000
_cell.angle_alpha   90.00
_cell.angle_beta   90.00
_cell.angle_gamma   90.00
#
_symmetry.space_group_name_H-M   'P 1'
#
loop_
_entity.id
_entity.type
_entity.pdbx_description
1 polymer ?
#
loop_
_entity_poly.entity_id
_entity_poly.type
_entity_poly.pdbx_seq_one_letter_code
_entity_poly.pdbx_strand_id
1 'polypeptide(L)'
;MLKVKGFNYHGAEVLYSGVYGTELTCEIFIGPVYYQRLRHMVSDKFQVRSTGMVDQVTRQPIKGRKRGGGIRFGEMERDSLLAHGAAYLLHDGLHICSDYHVADVCSLCGSILTTSSVQPQIRVREMRGLPPMRAPKKVTCHACKSSKGMETVAMPYVFRHFMRMVSSNDIFF
;
A
#
# COMPACT_ATOMS: atom_id res chain seq x y z
N MET A 1 -49.85 -12.80 19.24
CA MET A 1 -49.16 -11.55 18.89
C MET A 1 -49.77 -10.92 17.63
N LEU A 2 -49.92 -11.64 16.52
CA LEU A 2 -50.51 -11.13 15.27
C LEU A 2 -51.93 -10.60 15.43
N LYS A 3 -52.82 -11.34 16.07
CA LYS A 3 -54.23 -10.91 16.33
C LYS A 3 -54.32 -9.58 17.10
N VAL A 4 -53.43 -9.35 18.06
CA VAL A 4 -53.42 -8.09 18.85
C VAL A 4 -53.02 -6.88 17.98
N LYS A 5 -52.33 -7.11 16.87
CA LYS A 5 -51.91 -6.11 15.88
C LYS A 5 -52.89 -5.99 14.70
N GLY A 6 -54.02 -6.72 14.71
CA GLY A 6 -55.02 -6.65 13.66
C GLY A 6 -54.78 -7.57 12.46
N PHE A 7 -53.77 -8.44 12.54
CA PHE A 7 -53.48 -9.41 11.49
C PHE A 7 -54.15 -10.76 11.71
N ASN A 8 -54.33 -11.54 10.65
CA ASN A 8 -54.82 -12.91 10.72
C ASN A 8 -53.87 -13.77 11.60
N TYR A 9 -54.45 -14.76 12.31
CA TYR A 9 -53.68 -15.68 13.15
C TYR A 9 -52.59 -16.42 12.41
N HIS A 10 -52.88 -16.86 11.19
CA HIS A 10 -51.93 -17.57 10.32
C HIS A 10 -50.99 -16.64 9.53
N GLY A 11 -51.19 -15.33 9.58
CA GLY A 11 -50.41 -14.36 8.84
C GLY A 11 -50.70 -14.32 7.33
N ALA A 12 -51.71 -15.04 6.89
CA ALA A 12 -52.17 -15.00 5.50
C ALA A 12 -53.14 -13.84 5.29
N GLU A 13 -52.82 -12.93 4.40
CA GLU A 13 -53.65 -11.76 4.08
C GLU A 13 -53.87 -11.65 2.57
N VAL A 14 -55.03 -11.17 2.19
CA VAL A 14 -55.36 -10.87 0.79
C VAL A 14 -54.70 -9.55 0.40
N LEU A 15 -53.89 -9.59 -0.64
CA LEU A 15 -53.23 -8.41 -1.20
C LEU A 15 -53.69 -8.12 -2.61
N TYR A 16 -53.60 -6.89 -3.02
CA TYR A 16 -53.96 -6.42 -4.36
C TYR A 16 -52.74 -5.99 -5.15
N SER A 17 -52.69 -6.35 -6.42
CA SER A 17 -51.63 -5.90 -7.33
C SER A 17 -51.72 -4.41 -7.52
N GLY A 18 -50.60 -3.70 -7.25
CA GLY A 18 -50.50 -2.26 -7.49
C GLY A 18 -50.53 -1.86 -8.95
N VAL A 19 -50.31 -2.81 -9.88
CA VAL A 19 -50.31 -2.57 -11.33
C VAL A 19 -51.70 -2.79 -11.93
N TYR A 20 -52.34 -3.90 -11.56
CA TYR A 20 -53.61 -4.33 -12.17
C TYR A 20 -54.85 -4.03 -11.30
N GLY A 21 -54.68 -3.71 -10.03
CA GLY A 21 -55.74 -3.53 -9.08
C GLY A 21 -56.55 -4.80 -8.78
N THR A 22 -56.05 -5.97 -9.19
CA THR A 22 -56.67 -7.28 -8.99
C THR A 22 -56.16 -7.93 -7.72
N GLU A 23 -56.99 -8.76 -7.11
CA GLU A 23 -56.65 -9.60 -5.96
C GLU A 23 -55.59 -10.63 -6.37
N LEU A 24 -54.57 -10.81 -5.50
CA LEU A 24 -53.59 -11.86 -5.66
C LEU A 24 -54.18 -13.21 -5.21
N THR A 25 -54.13 -14.20 -6.09
CA THR A 25 -54.73 -15.54 -5.88
C THR A 25 -53.87 -16.45 -4.98
N CYS A 26 -52.84 -15.92 -4.33
CA CYS A 26 -51.95 -16.64 -3.42
C CYS A 26 -52.10 -16.12 -1.99
N GLU A 27 -51.92 -17.01 -1.02
CA GLU A 27 -51.79 -16.60 0.38
C GLU A 27 -50.41 -15.97 0.61
N ILE A 28 -50.44 -14.73 1.07
CA ILE A 28 -49.19 -13.99 1.37
C ILE A 28 -49.07 -13.85 2.87
N PHE A 29 -47.98 -14.35 3.43
CA PHE A 29 -47.68 -14.21 4.85
C PHE A 29 -47.28 -12.78 5.18
N ILE A 30 -47.99 -12.17 6.12
CA ILE A 30 -47.68 -10.86 6.66
C ILE A 30 -47.63 -10.98 8.18
N GLY A 31 -46.60 -10.44 8.79
CA GLY A 31 -46.43 -10.41 10.24
C GLY A 31 -45.29 -9.51 10.68
N PRO A 32 -45.19 -9.27 11.99
CA PRO A 32 -44.08 -8.50 12.53
C PRO A 32 -42.75 -9.23 12.31
N VAL A 33 -41.81 -8.54 11.72
CA VAL A 33 -40.44 -9.01 11.50
C VAL A 33 -39.50 -8.19 12.34
N TYR A 34 -38.62 -8.85 13.09
CA TYR A 34 -37.55 -8.18 13.80
C TYR A 34 -36.41 -7.84 12.83
N TYR A 35 -36.05 -6.59 12.75
CA TYR A 35 -34.87 -6.19 12.01
C TYR A 35 -34.09 -5.13 12.76
N GLN A 36 -32.79 -5.07 12.53
CA GLN A 36 -31.90 -4.14 13.18
C GLN A 36 -31.11 -3.34 12.14
N ARG A 37 -31.14 -2.02 12.26
CA ARG A 37 -30.28 -1.15 11.45
C ARG A 37 -28.83 -1.29 11.92
N LEU A 38 -27.93 -1.64 11.02
CA LEU A 38 -26.51 -1.76 11.30
C LEU A 38 -25.79 -0.40 11.17
N ARG A 39 -24.80 -0.19 12.02
CA ARG A 39 -24.00 1.04 12.04
C ARG A 39 -22.90 1.02 10.98
N HIS A 40 -23.26 0.90 9.72
CA HIS A 40 -22.28 1.01 8.65
C HIS A 40 -22.17 2.45 8.17
N MET A 41 -21.28 3.24 8.82
CA MET A 41 -21.06 4.63 8.47
C MET A 41 -19.84 4.79 7.56
N VAL A 42 -19.88 5.76 6.66
CA VAL A 42 -18.77 6.05 5.74
C VAL A 42 -17.49 6.38 6.49
N SER A 43 -17.58 7.10 7.61
CA SER A 43 -16.46 7.43 8.49
C SER A 43 -15.66 6.21 8.96
N ASP A 44 -16.30 5.05 9.05
CA ASP A 44 -15.65 3.80 9.46
C ASP A 44 -15.08 3.00 8.30
N LYS A 45 -15.32 3.39 7.06
CA LYS A 45 -14.95 2.62 5.87
C LYS A 45 -13.98 3.33 4.94
N PHE A 46 -13.85 4.64 5.00
CA PHE A 46 -12.91 5.36 4.15
C PHE A 46 -11.46 5.13 4.59
N GLN A 47 -10.55 5.12 3.65
CA GLN A 47 -9.11 5.07 3.87
C GLN A 47 -8.44 5.99 2.86
N VAL A 48 -7.50 6.81 3.34
CA VAL A 48 -6.69 7.71 2.53
C VAL A 48 -5.29 7.78 3.11
N ARG A 49 -4.29 7.83 2.26
CA ARG A 49 -2.90 8.00 2.65
C ARG A 49 -2.15 8.82 1.60
N SER A 50 -1.35 9.78 2.04
CA SER A 50 -0.29 10.39 1.23
C SER A 50 1.06 9.79 1.59
N THR A 51 1.65 10.23 2.67
CA THR A 51 2.89 9.70 3.26
C THR A 51 2.60 9.21 4.68
N GLY A 52 3.36 8.25 5.17
CA GLY A 52 3.16 7.72 6.52
C GLY A 52 4.17 6.63 6.87
N MET A 53 3.83 5.83 7.87
CA MET A 53 4.70 4.76 8.36
C MET A 53 4.95 3.70 7.30
N VAL A 54 6.20 3.25 7.23
CA VAL A 54 6.66 2.18 6.33
C VAL A 54 7.18 1.00 7.13
N ASP A 55 7.16 -0.17 6.54
CA ASP A 55 7.77 -1.36 7.11
C ASP A 55 9.29 -1.19 7.20
N GLN A 56 9.90 -1.67 8.29
CA GLN A 56 11.34 -1.52 8.52
C GLN A 56 12.20 -2.34 7.58
N VAL A 57 11.71 -3.49 7.15
CA VAL A 57 12.46 -4.44 6.31
C VAL A 57 12.28 -4.12 4.84
N THR A 58 11.04 -4.01 4.38
CA THR A 58 10.71 -3.83 2.95
C THR A 58 10.65 -2.38 2.52
N ARG A 59 10.53 -1.44 3.46
CA ARG A 59 10.31 -0.01 3.21
C ARG A 59 8.99 0.30 2.48
N GLN A 60 8.12 -0.69 2.34
CA GLN A 60 6.79 -0.51 1.78
C GLN A 60 5.83 0.09 2.79
N PRO A 61 4.76 0.79 2.35
CA PRO A 61 3.70 1.28 3.23
C PRO A 61 3.11 0.15 4.05
N ILE A 62 2.91 0.37 5.35
CA ILE A 62 2.26 -0.60 6.23
C ILE A 62 0.79 -0.79 5.84
N LYS A 63 0.21 -1.93 6.21
CA LYS A 63 -1.22 -2.21 6.03
C LYS A 63 -2.03 -1.74 7.24
N GLY A 64 -3.29 -1.47 7.02
CA GLY A 64 -4.27 -1.20 8.07
C GLY A 64 -4.70 0.26 8.17
N ARG A 65 -6.01 0.48 8.04
CA ARG A 65 -6.65 1.79 8.07
C ARG A 65 -6.36 2.58 9.36
N LYS A 66 -6.48 1.92 10.52
CA LYS A 66 -6.26 2.54 11.84
C LYS A 66 -4.82 3.00 12.07
N ARG A 67 -3.86 2.42 11.36
CA ARG A 67 -2.43 2.76 11.44
C ARG A 67 -1.99 3.75 10.37
N GLY A 68 -2.93 4.34 9.62
CA GLY A 68 -2.57 5.19 8.49
C GLY A 68 -1.86 4.45 7.37
N GLY A 69 -2.17 3.18 7.21
CA GLY A 69 -1.56 2.33 6.19
C GLY A 69 -2.01 2.65 4.77
N GLY A 70 -1.26 2.12 3.81
CA GLY A 70 -1.56 2.24 2.38
C GLY A 70 -2.72 1.37 1.93
N ILE A 71 -3.22 1.67 0.75
CA ILE A 71 -4.23 0.86 0.04
C ILE A 71 -3.48 -0.13 -0.84
N ARG A 72 -3.92 -1.38 -0.86
CA ARG A 72 -3.31 -2.40 -1.70
C ARG A 72 -3.59 -2.12 -3.18
N PHE A 73 -2.52 -2.07 -3.96
CA PHE A 73 -2.57 -2.09 -5.41
C PHE A 73 -2.27 -3.53 -5.88
N GLY A 74 -3.32 -4.28 -6.22
CA GLY A 74 -3.22 -5.70 -6.57
C GLY A 74 -3.03 -5.96 -8.06
N GLU A 75 -3.04 -7.24 -8.43
CA GLU A 75 -2.86 -7.66 -9.83
C GLU A 75 -4.03 -7.23 -10.72
N MET A 76 -5.26 -7.29 -10.20
CA MET A 76 -6.44 -6.89 -10.97
C MET A 76 -6.43 -5.40 -11.30
N GLU A 77 -6.00 -4.56 -10.36
CA GLU A 77 -5.83 -3.12 -10.58
C GLU A 77 -4.71 -2.85 -11.60
N ARG A 78 -3.61 -3.57 -11.51
CA ARG A 78 -2.52 -3.54 -12.50
C ARG A 78 -3.03 -3.90 -13.90
N ASP A 79 -3.79 -4.97 -14.02
CA ASP A 79 -4.31 -5.46 -15.31
C ASP A 79 -5.23 -4.42 -15.97
N SER A 80 -6.07 -3.77 -15.18
CA SER A 80 -6.93 -2.69 -15.68
C SER A 80 -6.12 -1.50 -16.22
N LEU A 81 -5.05 -1.10 -15.53
CA LEU A 81 -4.19 -0.01 -15.97
C LEU A 81 -3.34 -0.38 -17.18
N LEU A 82 -2.90 -1.64 -17.27
CA LEU A 82 -2.21 -2.16 -18.47
C LEU A 82 -3.12 -2.13 -19.70
N ALA A 83 -4.35 -2.61 -19.55
CA ALA A 83 -5.33 -2.62 -20.64
C ALA A 83 -5.68 -1.20 -21.10
N HIS A 84 -5.73 -0.25 -20.19
CA HIS A 84 -5.97 1.16 -20.51
C HIS A 84 -4.74 1.87 -21.12
N GLY A 85 -3.53 1.36 -20.87
CA GLY A 85 -2.29 1.96 -21.34
C GLY A 85 -1.75 3.10 -20.45
N ALA A 86 -2.19 3.18 -19.19
CA ALA A 86 -1.78 4.20 -18.23
C ALA A 86 -0.42 3.89 -17.59
N ALA A 87 0.66 3.91 -18.39
CA ALA A 87 2.00 3.52 -17.97
C ALA A 87 2.58 4.38 -16.84
N TYR A 88 2.34 5.68 -16.88
CA TYR A 88 2.82 6.59 -15.82
C TYR A 88 2.19 6.28 -14.47
N LEU A 89 0.86 6.09 -14.42
CA LEU A 89 0.14 5.77 -13.19
C LEU A 89 0.56 4.40 -12.64
N LEU A 90 0.82 3.44 -13.53
CA LEU A 90 1.32 2.13 -13.15
C LEU A 90 2.72 2.22 -12.51
N HIS A 91 3.62 2.98 -13.11
CA HIS A 91 4.96 3.22 -12.58
C HIS A 91 4.91 3.97 -11.23
N ASP A 92 4.07 4.99 -11.12
CA ASP A 92 3.87 5.73 -9.87
C ASP A 92 3.38 4.82 -8.74
N GLY A 93 2.35 4.03 -8.98
CA GLY A 93 1.75 3.12 -8.00
C GLY A 93 2.68 1.99 -7.56
N LEU A 94 3.40 1.37 -8.49
CA LEU A 94 4.26 0.21 -8.20
C LEU A 94 5.66 0.58 -7.69
N HIS A 95 6.16 1.75 -8.03
CA HIS A 95 7.53 2.16 -7.68
C HIS A 95 7.56 3.40 -6.78
N ILE A 96 7.08 4.55 -7.26
CA ILE A 96 7.26 5.83 -6.55
C ILE A 96 6.50 5.85 -5.23
N CYS A 97 5.24 5.44 -5.24
CA CYS A 97 4.37 5.41 -4.04
C CYS A 97 4.58 4.18 -3.16
N SER A 98 5.37 3.20 -3.60
CA SER A 98 5.65 1.98 -2.85
C SER A 98 6.94 2.08 -2.06
N ASP A 99 8.05 1.65 -2.64
CA ASP A 99 9.35 1.52 -1.99
C ASP A 99 10.49 2.18 -2.78
N TYR A 100 10.22 3.34 -3.36
CA TYR A 100 11.21 4.11 -4.11
C TYR A 100 12.48 4.32 -3.30
N HIS A 101 13.60 3.95 -3.88
CA HIS A 101 14.92 4.10 -3.27
C HIS A 101 15.99 4.46 -4.31
N VAL A 102 16.93 5.28 -3.91
CA VAL A 102 18.08 5.61 -4.73
C VAL A 102 19.30 4.88 -4.15
N ALA A 103 19.89 3.99 -4.93
CA ALA A 103 21.05 3.22 -4.55
C ALA A 103 22.27 3.62 -5.37
N ASP A 104 23.43 3.60 -4.72
CA ASP A 104 24.70 3.79 -5.40
C ASP A 104 25.16 2.44 -5.96
N VAL A 105 25.57 2.41 -7.22
CA VAL A 105 26.01 1.22 -7.96
C VAL A 105 27.41 1.45 -8.48
N CYS A 106 28.27 0.46 -8.37
CA CYS A 106 29.60 0.52 -8.97
C CYS A 106 29.56 0.01 -10.41
N SER A 107 29.83 0.86 -11.39
CA SER A 107 29.87 0.49 -12.83
C SER A 107 31.04 -0.44 -13.18
N LEU A 108 32.10 -0.49 -12.34
CA LEU A 108 33.27 -1.35 -12.59
C LEU A 108 33.03 -2.82 -12.24
N CYS A 109 32.36 -3.10 -11.11
CA CYS A 109 32.08 -4.47 -10.67
C CYS A 109 30.58 -4.83 -10.71
N GLY A 110 29.71 -3.91 -11.11
CA GLY A 110 28.27 -4.13 -11.16
C GLY A 110 27.57 -4.27 -9.80
N SER A 111 28.30 -4.16 -8.69
CA SER A 111 27.75 -4.45 -7.37
C SER A 111 26.98 -3.27 -6.78
N ILE A 112 25.82 -3.59 -6.21
CA ILE A 112 24.95 -2.69 -5.45
C ILE A 112 25.29 -2.75 -3.95
N LEU A 113 25.88 -3.87 -3.49
CA LEU A 113 26.08 -4.17 -2.07
C LEU A 113 27.41 -3.69 -1.52
N THR A 114 28.43 -3.58 -2.36
CA THR A 114 29.81 -3.20 -1.96
C THR A 114 30.01 -1.68 -1.86
N THR A 115 28.99 -0.92 -2.12
CA THR A 115 29.03 0.55 -2.08
C THR A 115 28.81 1.06 -0.66
N SER A 116 29.68 1.93 -0.18
CA SER A 116 29.48 2.63 1.08
C SER A 116 29.70 4.13 0.92
N SER A 117 28.90 4.91 1.62
CA SER A 117 29.08 6.34 1.72
C SER A 117 29.87 6.68 2.97
N VAL A 118 31.04 7.24 2.79
CA VAL A 118 31.79 7.79 3.89
C VAL A 118 31.34 9.23 4.10
N GLN A 119 30.71 9.49 5.23
CA GLN A 119 30.46 10.86 5.66
C GLN A 119 31.75 11.35 6.36
N PRO A 120 32.37 12.42 5.89
CA PRO A 120 33.51 13.01 6.62
C PRO A 120 33.04 13.40 8.02
N GLN A 121 33.80 13.01 9.03
CA GLN A 121 33.48 13.28 10.43
C GLN A 121 33.39 14.81 10.66
N ILE A 122 32.19 15.28 10.94
CA ILE A 122 31.87 16.71 11.16
C ILE A 122 32.31 17.19 12.55
N ARG A 123 32.89 16.32 13.41
CA ARG A 123 33.21 16.58 14.81
C ARG A 123 34.06 17.83 15.07
N VAL A 124 34.85 18.26 14.13
CA VAL A 124 35.74 19.41 14.34
C VAL A 124 35.04 20.76 14.16
N ARG A 125 33.93 20.81 13.43
CA ARG A 125 33.20 22.07 13.18
C ARG A 125 32.18 22.39 14.24
N GLU A 126 31.54 21.40 14.83
CA GLU A 126 30.57 21.58 15.92
C GLU A 126 31.23 22.21 17.16
N MET A 127 32.50 21.89 17.44
CA MET A 127 33.24 22.51 18.52
C MET A 127 33.52 24.02 18.31
N ARG A 128 33.36 24.55 17.12
CA ARG A 128 33.61 25.97 16.79
C ARG A 128 32.34 26.80 16.59
N GLY A 129 31.16 26.25 16.86
CA GLY A 129 29.86 26.96 16.71
C GLY A 129 29.54 27.41 15.27
N LEU A 130 30.17 26.81 14.27
CA LEU A 130 29.90 27.13 12.87
C LEU A 130 28.74 26.27 12.36
N PRO A 131 27.85 26.82 11.49
CA PRO A 131 26.73 26.07 10.94
C PRO A 131 27.22 24.81 10.20
N PRO A 132 26.50 23.69 10.29
CA PRO A 132 26.88 22.43 9.66
C PRO A 132 26.91 22.60 8.14
N MET A 133 28.09 22.47 7.55
CA MET A 133 28.28 22.49 6.12
C MET A 133 28.01 21.07 5.60
N ARG A 134 27.02 20.90 4.72
CA ARG A 134 26.81 19.64 4.01
C ARG A 134 28.01 19.31 3.15
N ALA A 135 28.97 18.56 3.69
CA ALA A 135 30.03 18.02 2.89
C ALA A 135 29.47 17.08 1.82
N PRO A 136 30.01 17.11 0.60
CA PRO A 136 29.58 16.20 -0.45
C PRO A 136 29.77 14.75 0.00
N LYS A 137 28.74 13.94 -0.15
CA LYS A 137 28.73 12.52 0.18
C LYS A 137 29.72 11.79 -0.74
N LYS A 138 30.84 11.32 -0.19
CA LYS A 138 31.82 10.54 -0.95
C LYS A 138 31.44 9.07 -0.91
N VAL A 139 31.05 8.51 -2.07
CA VAL A 139 30.75 7.11 -2.23
C VAL A 139 31.94 6.36 -2.76
N THR A 140 32.27 5.21 -2.16
CA THR A 140 33.39 4.36 -2.56
C THR A 140 32.91 2.90 -2.66
N CYS A 141 33.44 2.18 -3.62
CA CYS A 141 33.22 0.73 -3.71
C CYS A 141 34.36 0.01 -2.91
N HIS A 142 33.93 -0.88 -1.99
CA HIS A 142 34.89 -1.66 -1.20
C HIS A 142 35.58 -2.76 -1.99
N ALA A 143 34.93 -3.35 -2.98
CA ALA A 143 35.54 -4.37 -3.83
C ALA A 143 36.60 -3.78 -4.76
N CYS A 144 36.27 -2.70 -5.46
CA CYS A 144 37.18 -2.05 -6.39
C CYS A 144 38.14 -1.06 -5.73
N LYS A 145 37.97 -0.72 -4.45
CA LYS A 145 38.72 0.27 -3.69
C LYS A 145 38.81 1.64 -4.37
N SER A 146 37.84 1.96 -5.20
CA SER A 146 37.76 3.16 -6.02
C SER A 146 36.48 3.94 -5.80
N SER A 147 36.56 5.26 -5.95
CA SER A 147 35.40 6.14 -6.03
C SER A 147 35.01 6.50 -7.48
N LYS A 148 35.81 6.05 -8.45
CA LYS A 148 35.52 6.26 -9.88
C LYS A 148 34.49 5.25 -10.34
N GLY A 149 33.55 5.66 -11.21
CA GLY A 149 32.50 4.78 -11.73
C GLY A 149 31.38 4.50 -10.72
N MET A 150 31.15 5.42 -9.79
CA MET A 150 29.98 5.34 -8.91
C MET A 150 28.81 6.07 -9.55
N GLU A 151 27.73 5.34 -9.79
CA GLU A 151 26.50 5.84 -10.38
C GLU A 151 25.33 5.67 -9.42
N THR A 152 24.37 6.56 -9.50
CA THR A 152 23.16 6.50 -8.70
C THR A 152 22.00 6.02 -9.54
N VAL A 153 21.32 4.97 -9.09
CA VAL A 153 20.19 4.36 -9.81
C VAL A 153 18.97 4.32 -8.90
N ALA A 154 17.84 4.72 -9.44
CA ALA A 154 16.54 4.56 -8.78
C ALA A 154 16.07 3.11 -8.93
N MET A 155 15.77 2.46 -7.81
CA MET A 155 15.28 1.07 -7.79
C MET A 155 14.36 0.83 -6.60
N PRO A 156 13.51 -0.20 -6.64
CA PRO A 156 12.75 -0.62 -5.48
C PRO A 156 13.68 -1.06 -4.33
N TYR A 157 13.37 -0.62 -3.10
CA TYR A 157 14.18 -1.00 -1.94
C TYR A 157 14.18 -2.49 -1.67
N VAL A 158 13.04 -3.15 -1.90
CA VAL A 158 12.89 -4.61 -1.75
C VAL A 158 13.89 -5.36 -2.63
N PHE A 159 14.15 -4.89 -3.85
CA PHE A 159 15.16 -5.49 -4.73
C PHE A 159 16.55 -5.49 -4.09
N ARG A 160 16.97 -4.37 -3.50
CA ARG A 160 18.23 -4.29 -2.78
C ARG A 160 18.29 -5.24 -1.58
N HIS A 161 17.16 -5.37 -0.87
CA HIS A 161 17.05 -6.32 0.25
C HIS A 161 17.14 -7.76 -0.24
N PHE A 162 16.45 -8.09 -1.31
CA PHE A 162 16.50 -9.41 -1.95
C PHE A 162 17.93 -9.78 -2.39
N MET A 163 18.64 -8.88 -3.08
CA MET A 163 20.03 -9.10 -3.49
C MET A 163 20.96 -9.36 -2.28
N ARG A 164 20.70 -8.71 -1.16
CA ARG A 164 21.45 -8.95 0.08
C ARG A 164 21.18 -10.33 0.65
N MET A 165 19.96 -10.79 0.64
CA MET A 165 19.59 -12.13 1.11
C MET A 165 20.17 -13.24 0.21
N VAL A 166 20.09 -13.07 -1.10
CA VAL A 166 20.67 -14.01 -2.07
C VAL A 166 22.17 -14.12 -1.88
N SER A 167 22.87 -12.99 -1.74
CA SER A 167 24.32 -12.96 -1.52
C SER A 167 24.72 -13.58 -0.18
N SER A 168 23.90 -13.50 0.86
CA SER A 168 24.20 -14.07 2.17
C SER A 168 24.00 -15.59 2.24
N ASN A 169 23.22 -16.15 1.34
CA ASN A 169 22.91 -17.58 1.29
C ASN A 169 23.75 -18.36 0.27
N ASP A 170 24.84 -17.76 -0.24
CA ASP A 170 25.72 -18.34 -1.28
C ASP A 170 24.97 -18.84 -2.53
N ILE A 171 23.80 -18.29 -2.81
CA ILE A 171 23.05 -18.57 -4.03
C ILE A 171 23.67 -17.68 -5.11
N PHE A 172 24.64 -18.21 -5.84
CA PHE A 172 25.19 -17.59 -7.04
C PHE A 172 24.24 -17.86 -8.22
N PHE A 173 23.86 -16.80 -8.91
CA PHE A 173 23.26 -16.86 -10.23
C PHE A 173 24.37 -16.71 -11.28
#